data_f62c5388c7959deaf20785de91a15eda
#
_entry.id   f62c5388c7959deaf20785de91a15eda
#
_cell.length_a   1.000
_cell.length_b   1.000
_cell.length_c   1.000
_cell.angle_alpha   90.00
_cell.angle_beta   90.00
_cell.angle_gamma   90.00
#
_symmetry.space_group_name_H-M   'P 1'
#
loop_
_entity.id
_entity.type
_entity.pdbx_description
1 polymer ?
#
loop_
_entity_poly.entity_id
_entity_poly.type
_entity_poly.pdbx_seq_one_letter_code
_entity_poly.pdbx_strand_id
1 'polypeptide(L)'
;MAGSTRHLFNIKSMKIVRNTLIITAIASLIAGCKPEEAPSTTQAEAPALLSSTPSDGATDLQGSAITAELIFDQNIRCSATASVTISGEAKIDRVFAGTNNLLVDISSLAPGQTYTLSIPAGIIRGFKENQKETPAISLNFSTKAVPVETHYDRDPMQSLTNKDASEGASKLYAFLLENYGKKTLSGAMGGTAWETSYTDMISNLTGKYPAIVGFDYLFNNWPPKHWPGCPDYSDITPVKKAWEAHNIIQIGWHWCVPPAEGTTDINKYSYNTKTFGVKNALTEGTWQNAEMKKQLAQIAGYLTLLRDAGIPVLFRPLHEAAGDYGWGAWFWWGYDGAEACKQLWRYMHDMFTNEYKLNNLIWVWTVQTSDKGQLAGVDKLEEWYPGDEYCDIVGADLYVAKNTTQSQIFQLVNDSVKGKKIVVISEFGNLLDIDGFFEEDAPWGYFMNWCNFENGNPVLYAKNSDGSYVWNNSVEDWKAALGNSHTINRNDISL
;
A
#
# COMPACT_ATOMS: atom_id res chain seq x y z
N MET A 1 -14.94 -14.13 23.75
CA MET A 1 -15.77 -13.48 22.72
C MET A 1 -15.15 -12.13 22.43
N ALA A 2 -14.20 -12.09 21.54
CA ALA A 2 -13.67 -10.85 21.01
C ALA A 2 -14.07 -10.83 19.54
N GLY A 3 -15.14 -10.10 19.24
CA GLY A 3 -15.56 -9.87 17.87
C GLY A 3 -14.51 -9.01 17.19
N SER A 4 -13.99 -9.48 16.08
CA SER A 4 -13.20 -8.70 15.14
C SER A 4 -14.06 -7.54 14.65
N THR A 5 -13.92 -6.37 15.25
CA THR A 5 -14.56 -5.13 14.78
C THR A 5 -13.66 -4.49 13.73
N ARG A 6 -13.74 -4.99 12.50
CA ARG A 6 -13.38 -4.15 11.35
C ARG A 6 -14.50 -3.12 11.22
N HIS A 7 -14.22 -1.86 11.53
CA HIS A 7 -15.13 -0.76 11.22
C HIS A 7 -15.22 -0.60 9.69
N LEU A 8 -16.30 -1.16 9.15
CA LEU A 8 -16.78 -0.85 7.80
C LEU A 8 -17.21 0.62 7.77
N PHE A 9 -16.56 1.38 6.93
CA PHE A 9 -17.01 2.72 6.57
C PHE A 9 -18.35 2.65 5.85
N ASN A 10 -19.37 3.15 6.51
CA ASN A 10 -20.69 3.34 5.94
C ASN A 10 -20.65 4.55 4.98
N ILE A 11 -20.65 4.28 3.69
CA ILE A 11 -20.81 5.31 2.67
C ILE A 11 -22.26 5.79 2.73
N LYS A 12 -22.47 6.94 3.37
CA LYS A 12 -23.74 7.66 3.26
C LYS A 12 -23.89 8.16 1.83
N SER A 13 -24.82 7.57 1.11
CA SER A 13 -25.31 8.04 -0.17
C SER A 13 -25.78 9.51 -0.07
N MET A 14 -25.10 10.39 -0.78
CA MET A 14 -25.55 11.76 -1.02
C MET A 14 -26.80 11.69 -1.91
N LYS A 15 -27.95 12.00 -1.34
CA LYS A 15 -29.17 12.27 -2.11
C LYS A 15 -29.01 13.57 -2.87
N ILE A 16 -29.01 13.46 -4.19
CA ILE A 16 -29.15 14.60 -5.08
C ILE A 16 -30.60 15.10 -4.97
N VAL A 17 -30.76 16.30 -4.44
CA VAL A 17 -32.06 17.00 -4.44
C VAL A 17 -32.28 17.60 -5.86
N ARG A 18 -33.20 17.02 -6.61
CA ARG A 18 -33.71 17.62 -7.84
C ARG A 18 -34.70 18.72 -7.47
N ASN A 19 -34.32 19.95 -7.67
CA ASN A 19 -35.27 21.05 -7.68
C ASN A 19 -35.99 21.08 -9.05
N THR A 20 -37.26 20.77 -9.02
CA THR A 20 -38.17 20.92 -10.15
C THR A 20 -38.70 22.37 -10.15
N LEU A 21 -38.30 23.15 -11.12
CA LEU A 21 -38.90 24.46 -11.37
C LEU A 21 -40.12 24.29 -12.33
N ILE A 22 -41.29 24.59 -11.84
CA ILE A 22 -42.51 24.68 -12.64
C ILE A 22 -42.53 26.06 -13.28
N ILE A 23 -42.47 26.11 -14.61
CA ILE A 23 -42.71 27.35 -15.38
C ILE A 23 -44.12 27.31 -15.92
N THR A 24 -44.94 28.25 -15.45
CA THR A 24 -46.30 28.48 -15.93
C THR A 24 -46.22 29.36 -17.19
N ALA A 25 -46.71 28.86 -18.29
CA ALA A 25 -46.84 29.60 -19.53
C ALA A 25 -48.06 30.52 -19.50
N ILE A 26 -47.90 31.78 -19.80
CA ILE A 26 -48.99 32.67 -20.19
C ILE A 26 -48.72 33.13 -21.62
N ALA A 27 -49.59 32.71 -22.50
CA ALA A 27 -49.61 33.15 -23.88
C ALA A 27 -50.28 34.52 -23.99
N SER A 28 -49.66 35.47 -24.69
CA SER A 28 -50.32 36.66 -25.20
C SER A 28 -49.89 36.84 -26.65
N LEU A 29 -50.84 36.63 -27.56
CA LEU A 29 -50.72 36.98 -28.95
C LEU A 29 -50.85 38.51 -29.12
N ILE A 30 -49.78 39.11 -29.68
CA ILE A 30 -49.99 40.41 -30.44
C ILE A 30 -49.18 40.27 -31.72
N ALA A 31 -49.90 40.27 -32.84
CA ALA A 31 -49.31 40.32 -34.15
C ALA A 31 -48.85 41.78 -34.44
N GLY A 32 -47.56 41.93 -34.71
CA GLY A 32 -46.98 43.15 -35.25
C GLY A 32 -45.97 42.76 -36.32
N CYS A 33 -46.33 42.97 -37.60
CA CYS A 33 -45.40 42.89 -38.72
C CYS A 33 -44.27 43.90 -38.51
N LYS A 34 -43.05 43.42 -38.24
CA LYS A 34 -41.84 44.22 -38.43
C LYS A 34 -41.28 43.95 -39.81
N PRO A 35 -40.67 44.99 -40.44
CA PRO A 35 -40.05 44.85 -41.77
C PRO A 35 -38.89 43.79 -41.61
N GLU A 36 -38.76 42.99 -42.65
CA GLU A 36 -37.65 42.02 -42.80
C GLU A 36 -36.38 42.86 -42.89
N GLU A 37 -35.57 42.78 -41.82
CA GLU A 37 -34.21 43.33 -41.86
C GLU A 37 -33.42 42.56 -42.90
N ALA A 38 -32.78 43.25 -43.81
CA ALA A 38 -31.86 42.67 -44.79
C ALA A 38 -30.81 41.77 -44.02
N PRO A 39 -30.44 40.58 -44.52
CA PRO A 39 -29.52 39.69 -43.84
C PRO A 39 -28.20 40.42 -43.54
N SER A 40 -27.83 40.51 -42.30
CA SER A 40 -26.56 41.05 -41.87
C SER A 40 -25.45 40.31 -42.61
N THR A 41 -24.62 41.01 -43.36
CA THR A 41 -23.47 40.48 -44.08
C THR A 41 -22.29 40.16 -43.13
N THR A 42 -22.44 40.46 -41.85
CA THR A 42 -21.40 40.21 -40.86
C THR A 42 -21.45 38.74 -40.46
N GLN A 43 -20.37 37.99 -40.77
CA GLN A 43 -20.22 36.61 -40.32
C GLN A 43 -20.19 36.54 -38.79
N ALA A 44 -20.90 35.56 -38.20
CA ALA A 44 -20.80 35.28 -36.79
C ALA A 44 -19.41 34.73 -36.45
N GLU A 45 -18.90 35.06 -35.26
CA GLU A 45 -17.57 34.58 -34.84
C GLU A 45 -17.57 33.05 -34.66
N ALA A 46 -16.44 32.44 -35.01
CA ALA A 46 -16.21 31.02 -34.79
C ALA A 46 -16.17 30.65 -33.28
N PRO A 47 -16.50 29.42 -32.90
CA PRO A 47 -16.24 28.95 -31.56
C PRO A 47 -14.76 29.15 -31.16
N ALA A 48 -14.52 29.83 -30.04
CA ALA A 48 -13.19 30.06 -29.50
C ALA A 48 -12.90 29.04 -28.39
N LEU A 49 -11.71 28.42 -28.42
CA LEU A 49 -11.23 27.53 -27.34
C LEU A 49 -10.94 28.38 -26.10
N LEU A 50 -11.60 28.08 -24.99
CA LEU A 50 -11.37 28.72 -23.69
C LEU A 50 -10.32 28.01 -22.86
N SER A 51 -10.39 26.69 -22.82
CA SER A 51 -9.46 25.86 -22.04
C SER A 51 -9.41 24.43 -22.57
N SER A 52 -8.36 23.71 -22.19
CA SER A 52 -8.26 22.28 -22.43
C SER A 52 -7.69 21.54 -21.21
N THR A 53 -8.04 20.27 -21.09
CA THR A 53 -7.47 19.31 -20.17
C THR A 53 -7.11 18.06 -20.97
N PRO A 54 -5.81 17.67 -21.11
CA PRO A 54 -4.66 18.43 -20.61
C PRO A 54 -4.55 19.81 -21.27
N SER A 55 -3.90 20.76 -20.57
CA SER A 55 -3.57 22.06 -21.16
C SER A 55 -2.50 21.89 -22.25
N ASP A 56 -2.41 22.83 -23.20
CA ASP A 56 -1.30 22.83 -24.14
C ASP A 56 0.04 22.99 -23.41
N GLY A 57 1.00 22.13 -23.73
CA GLY A 57 2.28 22.02 -23.05
C GLY A 57 2.28 21.27 -21.72
N ALA A 58 1.19 20.61 -21.35
CA ALA A 58 1.14 19.79 -20.11
C ALA A 58 2.19 18.68 -20.15
N THR A 59 2.88 18.47 -19.02
CA THR A 59 3.90 17.42 -18.84
C THR A 59 3.47 16.41 -17.78
N ASP A 60 4.18 15.28 -17.73
CA ASP A 60 4.07 14.26 -16.71
C ASP A 60 2.66 13.67 -16.53
N LEU A 61 1.89 13.55 -17.62
CA LEU A 61 0.57 12.92 -17.58
C LEU A 61 0.73 11.44 -17.22
N GLN A 62 -0.12 10.98 -16.30
CA GLN A 62 -0.12 9.60 -15.81
C GLN A 62 -1.02 8.70 -16.68
N GLY A 63 -0.60 7.45 -16.86
CA GLY A 63 -1.39 6.40 -17.49
C GLY A 63 -1.19 6.27 -19.00
N SER A 64 -1.67 5.14 -19.54
CA SER A 64 -1.63 4.79 -20.97
C SER A 64 -2.86 5.24 -21.75
N ALA A 65 -3.82 5.86 -21.09
CA ALA A 65 -5.03 6.41 -21.69
C ALA A 65 -5.48 7.68 -20.96
N ILE A 66 -6.03 8.64 -21.72
CA ILE A 66 -6.61 9.88 -21.18
C ILE A 66 -7.87 10.26 -21.96
N THR A 67 -8.73 11.07 -21.36
CA THR A 67 -9.75 11.82 -22.10
C THR A 67 -9.31 13.27 -22.17
N ALA A 68 -9.01 13.76 -23.37
CA ALA A 68 -8.78 15.18 -23.56
C ALA A 68 -10.13 15.90 -23.69
N GLU A 69 -10.32 16.99 -22.92
CA GLU A 69 -11.48 17.83 -22.94
C GLU A 69 -11.09 19.24 -23.40
N LEU A 70 -11.78 19.75 -24.43
CA LEU A 70 -11.61 21.10 -24.96
C LEU A 70 -12.93 21.88 -24.77
N ILE A 71 -12.90 22.99 -24.04
CA ILE A 71 -14.08 23.81 -23.71
C ILE A 71 -14.08 25.05 -24.56
N PHE A 72 -15.24 25.35 -25.18
CA PHE A 72 -15.45 26.46 -26.06
C PHE A 72 -16.40 27.53 -25.45
N ASP A 73 -16.32 28.74 -25.96
CA ASP A 73 -17.10 29.90 -25.53
C ASP A 73 -18.59 29.82 -25.92
N GLN A 74 -18.97 28.85 -26.76
CA GLN A 74 -20.31 28.64 -27.25
C GLN A 74 -20.58 27.16 -27.52
N ASN A 75 -21.87 26.82 -27.77
CA ASN A 75 -22.25 25.45 -28.13
C ASN A 75 -21.65 25.06 -29.47
N ILE A 76 -21.15 23.82 -29.53
CA ILE A 76 -20.43 23.30 -30.69
C ILE A 76 -21.06 22.02 -31.26
N ARG A 77 -20.71 21.76 -32.53
CA ARG A 77 -20.84 20.45 -33.19
C ARG A 77 -19.51 20.11 -33.89
N CYS A 78 -19.21 18.84 -34.01
CA CYS A 78 -18.05 18.35 -34.75
C CYS A 78 -18.55 17.58 -35.97
N SER A 79 -18.12 18.01 -37.17
CA SER A 79 -18.65 17.48 -38.44
C SER A 79 -17.82 16.33 -39.03
N ALA A 80 -16.56 16.16 -38.59
CA ALA A 80 -15.63 15.16 -39.14
C ALA A 80 -14.72 14.61 -38.04
N THR A 81 -15.28 13.83 -37.14
CA THR A 81 -14.59 13.27 -36.00
C THR A 81 -13.38 12.42 -36.39
N ALA A 82 -13.46 11.70 -37.53
CA ALA A 82 -12.37 10.90 -38.08
C ALA A 82 -11.16 11.71 -38.57
N SER A 83 -11.28 13.04 -38.68
CA SER A 83 -10.18 13.95 -39.08
C SER A 83 -9.36 14.42 -37.88
N VAL A 84 -9.79 14.16 -36.64
CA VAL A 84 -8.99 14.40 -35.44
C VAL A 84 -7.89 13.37 -35.37
N THR A 85 -6.66 13.81 -35.15
CA THR A 85 -5.48 12.90 -35.13
C THR A 85 -4.62 13.12 -33.90
N ILE A 86 -3.90 12.07 -33.53
CA ILE A 86 -2.87 12.12 -32.49
C ILE A 86 -1.55 11.64 -33.08
N SER A 87 -0.43 12.23 -32.67
CA SER A 87 0.89 11.85 -33.13
C SER A 87 1.37 10.52 -32.53
N GLY A 88 2.41 9.92 -33.11
CA GLY A 88 3.03 8.70 -32.63
C GLY A 88 2.13 7.45 -32.84
N GLU A 89 2.27 6.47 -31.94
CA GLU A 89 1.52 5.22 -31.98
C GLU A 89 0.24 5.27 -31.13
N ALA A 90 -0.04 6.40 -30.48
CA ALA A 90 -1.27 6.60 -29.73
C ALA A 90 -2.51 6.51 -30.65
N LYS A 91 -3.66 6.14 -30.07
CA LYS A 91 -4.90 5.93 -30.80
C LYS A 91 -6.00 6.84 -30.26
N ILE A 92 -6.84 7.34 -31.16
CA ILE A 92 -8.09 7.99 -30.78
C ILE A 92 -9.19 6.92 -30.79
N ASP A 93 -9.75 6.64 -29.62
CA ASP A 93 -10.81 5.64 -29.48
C ASP A 93 -12.19 6.25 -29.72
N ARG A 94 -12.37 7.53 -29.33
CA ARG A 94 -13.63 8.24 -29.49
C ARG A 94 -13.41 9.74 -29.57
N VAL A 95 -14.21 10.40 -30.42
CA VAL A 95 -14.38 11.87 -30.44
C VAL A 95 -15.86 12.15 -30.24
N PHE A 96 -16.19 12.93 -29.23
CA PHE A 96 -17.58 13.27 -28.91
C PHE A 96 -17.73 14.77 -28.63
N ALA A 97 -18.64 15.41 -29.36
CA ALA A 97 -19.01 16.80 -29.10
C ALA A 97 -20.21 16.83 -28.14
N GLY A 98 -19.98 17.41 -26.97
CA GLY A 98 -21.01 17.72 -25.99
C GLY A 98 -21.69 19.08 -26.32
N THR A 99 -22.17 19.78 -25.28
CA THR A 99 -22.84 21.09 -25.50
C THR A 99 -21.84 22.15 -25.97
N ASN A 100 -20.83 22.43 -25.17
CA ASN A 100 -19.78 23.40 -25.46
C ASN A 100 -18.36 22.79 -25.25
N ASN A 101 -18.26 21.49 -25.22
CA ASN A 101 -16.99 20.78 -25.08
C ASN A 101 -16.80 19.68 -26.13
N LEU A 102 -15.56 19.42 -26.49
CA LEU A 102 -15.16 18.28 -27.29
C LEU A 102 -14.37 17.33 -26.38
N LEU A 103 -14.79 16.08 -26.31
CA LEU A 103 -14.10 15.00 -25.59
C LEU A 103 -13.40 14.11 -26.62
N VAL A 104 -12.11 13.81 -26.37
CA VAL A 104 -11.30 12.93 -27.20
C VAL A 104 -10.68 11.87 -26.28
N ASP A 105 -11.15 10.64 -26.39
CA ASP A 105 -10.56 9.51 -25.68
C ASP A 105 -9.35 9.02 -26.46
N ILE A 106 -8.20 8.97 -25.79
CA ILE A 106 -6.90 8.62 -26.36
C ILE A 106 -6.34 7.46 -25.56
N SER A 107 -5.87 6.43 -26.25
CA SER A 107 -5.22 5.25 -25.67
C SER A 107 -3.87 4.96 -26.31
N SER A 108 -3.19 3.92 -25.83
CA SER A 108 -1.85 3.52 -26.27
C SER A 108 -0.78 4.61 -26.13
N LEU A 109 -0.91 5.44 -25.10
CA LEU A 109 0.10 6.43 -24.75
C LEU A 109 1.31 5.69 -24.12
N ALA A 110 2.46 5.82 -24.74
CA ALA A 110 3.72 5.29 -24.19
C ALA A 110 4.32 6.29 -23.19
N PRO A 111 4.99 5.81 -22.13
CA PRO A 111 5.65 6.67 -21.15
C PRO A 111 6.76 7.54 -21.76
N GLY A 112 6.94 8.75 -21.21
CA GLY A 112 8.03 9.65 -21.61
C GLY A 112 7.94 10.19 -23.02
N GLN A 113 6.79 10.05 -23.67
CA GLN A 113 6.59 10.50 -25.04
C GLN A 113 5.82 11.82 -25.08
N THR A 114 6.12 12.62 -26.12
CA THR A 114 5.37 13.83 -26.42
C THR A 114 4.36 13.55 -27.52
N TYR A 115 3.14 14.01 -27.33
CA TYR A 115 2.03 13.83 -28.26
C TYR A 115 1.49 15.18 -28.71
N THR A 116 0.98 15.20 -29.93
CA THR A 116 0.26 16.35 -30.50
C THR A 116 -1.13 15.87 -30.92
N LEU A 117 -2.17 16.33 -30.23
CA LEU A 117 -3.55 16.17 -30.64
C LEU A 117 -3.87 17.27 -31.64
N SER A 118 -4.25 16.94 -32.86
CA SER A 118 -4.52 17.85 -33.93
C SER A 118 -5.98 17.79 -34.38
N ILE A 119 -6.65 18.95 -34.38
CA ILE A 119 -8.03 19.13 -34.83
C ILE A 119 -7.99 20.09 -36.01
N PRO A 120 -8.34 19.64 -37.23
CA PRO A 120 -8.31 20.50 -38.44
C PRO A 120 -9.26 21.68 -38.36
N ALA A 121 -8.92 22.74 -39.09
CA ALA A 121 -9.79 23.90 -39.21
C ALA A 121 -11.17 23.54 -39.79
N GLY A 122 -12.22 24.20 -39.32
CA GLY A 122 -13.58 24.11 -39.84
C GLY A 122 -14.37 22.86 -39.46
N ILE A 123 -13.79 21.87 -38.76
CA ILE A 123 -14.55 20.68 -38.30
C ILE A 123 -15.34 20.94 -37.01
N ILE A 124 -14.89 21.87 -36.17
CA ILE A 124 -15.65 22.39 -35.05
C ILE A 124 -16.48 23.59 -35.56
N ARG A 125 -17.77 23.57 -35.31
CA ARG A 125 -18.68 24.64 -35.72
C ARG A 125 -19.69 24.93 -34.63
N GLY A 126 -20.10 26.18 -34.52
CA GLY A 126 -21.25 26.55 -33.69
C GLY A 126 -22.56 26.28 -34.40
N PHE A 127 -23.65 26.79 -33.83
CA PHE A 127 -25.01 26.63 -34.33
C PHE A 127 -25.55 27.87 -35.07
N LYS A 128 -24.79 28.96 -35.15
CA LYS A 128 -25.18 30.16 -35.89
C LYS A 128 -24.98 29.95 -37.38
N GLU A 129 -25.91 30.50 -38.20
CA GLU A 129 -25.75 30.53 -39.62
C GLU A 129 -24.66 31.52 -40.03
N ASN A 130 -24.03 31.29 -41.18
CA ASN A 130 -22.97 32.14 -41.75
C ASN A 130 -21.81 32.43 -40.75
N GLN A 131 -21.37 31.41 -40.00
CA GLN A 131 -20.31 31.51 -39.01
C GLN A 131 -18.94 31.34 -39.68
N LYS A 132 -17.92 32.04 -39.17
CA LYS A 132 -16.52 31.85 -39.56
C LYS A 132 -16.09 30.42 -39.23
N GLU A 133 -15.13 29.89 -39.96
CA GLU A 133 -14.51 28.60 -39.66
C GLU A 133 -13.65 28.68 -38.39
N THR A 134 -13.77 27.70 -37.56
CA THR A 134 -12.87 27.53 -36.39
C THR A 134 -11.45 27.28 -36.89
N PRO A 135 -10.43 27.98 -36.37
CA PRO A 135 -9.04 27.67 -36.67
C PRO A 135 -8.69 26.25 -36.33
N ALA A 136 -7.62 25.71 -36.92
CA ALA A 136 -7.05 24.45 -36.49
C ALA A 136 -6.57 24.58 -35.03
N ILE A 137 -6.76 23.51 -34.24
CA ILE A 137 -6.32 23.44 -32.85
C ILE A 137 -5.25 22.35 -32.73
N SER A 138 -4.18 22.68 -32.05
CA SER A 138 -3.08 21.74 -31.74
C SER A 138 -2.81 21.81 -30.25
N LEU A 139 -2.86 20.67 -29.56
CA LEU A 139 -2.52 20.55 -28.16
C LEU A 139 -1.33 19.60 -28.02
N ASN A 140 -0.26 20.09 -27.41
CA ASN A 140 0.90 19.30 -27.11
C ASN A 140 0.88 18.90 -25.64
N PHE A 141 1.20 17.65 -25.35
CA PHE A 141 1.36 17.16 -23.99
C PHE A 141 2.37 16.03 -23.97
N SER A 142 2.95 15.77 -22.81
CA SER A 142 3.83 14.61 -22.62
C SER A 142 3.40 13.74 -21.45
N THR A 143 3.63 12.45 -21.61
CA THR A 143 3.48 11.48 -20.55
C THR A 143 4.70 11.49 -19.64
N LYS A 144 4.52 11.13 -18.38
CA LYS A 144 5.63 10.95 -17.45
C LYS A 144 6.58 9.88 -18.00
N ALA A 145 7.87 10.20 -18.05
CA ALA A 145 8.87 9.18 -18.33
C ALA A 145 8.81 8.13 -17.20
N VAL A 146 8.78 6.85 -17.57
CA VAL A 146 9.19 5.82 -16.62
C VAL A 146 10.69 6.05 -16.43
N PRO A 147 11.17 6.25 -15.20
CA PRO A 147 12.60 6.21 -14.95
C PRO A 147 13.15 4.93 -15.59
N VAL A 148 14.33 4.97 -16.19
CA VAL A 148 15.05 3.74 -16.52
C VAL A 148 15.24 3.03 -15.20
N GLU A 149 14.45 1.99 -14.96
CA GLU A 149 14.56 1.19 -13.74
C GLU A 149 15.97 0.62 -13.74
N THR A 150 16.79 1.15 -12.83
CA THR A 150 18.10 0.56 -12.58
C THR A 150 17.85 -0.65 -11.69
N HIS A 151 17.80 -1.83 -12.28
CA HIS A 151 17.74 -3.05 -11.51
C HIS A 151 19.08 -3.31 -10.85
N TYR A 152 19.04 -3.58 -9.56
CA TYR A 152 20.21 -3.91 -8.76
C TYR A 152 20.29 -5.41 -8.51
N ASP A 153 21.48 -5.96 -8.70
CA ASP A 153 21.77 -7.32 -8.27
C ASP A 153 21.60 -7.47 -6.77
N ARG A 154 21.21 -8.65 -6.33
CA ARG A 154 21.08 -8.98 -4.91
C ARG A 154 22.47 -9.15 -4.29
N ASP A 155 22.87 -8.22 -3.46
CA ASP A 155 24.13 -8.23 -2.70
C ASP A 155 23.87 -7.77 -1.25
N PRO A 156 23.12 -8.57 -0.45
CA PRO A 156 22.74 -8.17 0.89
C PRO A 156 23.94 -8.00 1.79
N MET A 157 23.86 -7.01 2.68
CA MET A 157 24.88 -6.74 3.69
C MET A 157 25.16 -8.01 4.52
N GLN A 158 26.45 -8.32 4.72
CA GLN A 158 26.88 -9.56 5.36
C GLN A 158 26.86 -9.51 6.91
N SER A 159 26.45 -8.38 7.47
CA SER A 159 26.34 -8.18 8.92
C SER A 159 25.14 -7.33 9.28
N LEU A 160 24.61 -7.54 10.47
CA LEU A 160 23.55 -6.74 11.04
C LEU A 160 23.97 -5.26 11.20
N THR A 161 22.98 -4.38 11.19
CA THR A 161 23.15 -2.94 11.45
C THR A 161 23.69 -2.69 12.86
N ASN A 162 23.20 -3.43 13.85
CA ASN A 162 23.72 -3.39 15.21
C ASN A 162 25.09 -4.08 15.28
N LYS A 163 26.15 -3.31 15.49
CA LYS A 163 27.53 -3.84 15.59
C LYS A 163 27.79 -4.68 16.85
N ASP A 164 26.96 -4.50 17.88
CA ASP A 164 27.01 -5.23 19.12
C ASP A 164 25.95 -6.36 19.15
N ALA A 165 25.48 -6.80 17.97
CA ALA A 165 24.46 -7.85 17.86
C ALA A 165 24.85 -9.10 18.63
N SER A 166 23.88 -9.74 19.29
CA SER A 166 24.11 -10.98 20.03
C SER A 166 24.55 -12.11 19.09
N GLU A 167 25.23 -13.10 19.65
CA GLU A 167 25.62 -14.28 18.87
C GLU A 167 24.42 -14.98 18.23
N GLY A 168 23.28 -15.07 18.95
CA GLY A 168 22.05 -15.66 18.43
C GLY A 168 21.48 -14.86 17.25
N ALA A 169 21.44 -13.52 17.34
CA ALA A 169 20.98 -12.67 16.23
C ALA A 169 21.92 -12.78 15.02
N SER A 170 23.23 -12.79 15.26
CA SER A 170 24.24 -12.93 14.20
C SER A 170 24.16 -14.28 13.49
N LYS A 171 23.98 -15.37 14.25
CA LYS A 171 23.79 -16.73 13.69
C LYS A 171 22.50 -16.81 12.87
N LEU A 172 21.39 -16.28 13.39
CA LEU A 172 20.12 -16.24 12.65
C LEU A 172 20.25 -15.46 11.35
N TYR A 173 20.88 -14.29 11.38
CA TYR A 173 21.06 -13.50 10.16
C TYR A 173 21.98 -14.20 9.14
N ALA A 174 23.05 -14.84 9.58
CA ALA A 174 23.92 -15.65 8.73
C ALA A 174 23.17 -16.82 8.10
N PHE A 175 22.30 -17.50 8.86
CA PHE A 175 21.43 -18.56 8.34
C PHE A 175 20.46 -18.03 7.25
N LEU A 176 19.88 -16.86 7.46
CA LEU A 176 19.04 -16.22 6.44
C LEU A 176 19.83 -15.89 5.16
N LEU A 177 21.03 -15.33 5.30
CA LEU A 177 21.92 -15.03 4.16
C LEU A 177 22.34 -16.28 3.40
N GLU A 178 22.69 -17.36 4.10
CA GLU A 178 23.11 -18.63 3.47
C GLU A 178 22.02 -19.22 2.58
N ASN A 179 20.77 -19.05 2.98
CA ASN A 179 19.60 -19.60 2.27
C ASN A 179 19.00 -18.63 1.24
N TYR A 180 19.27 -17.33 1.35
CA TYR A 180 18.73 -16.33 0.43
C TYR A 180 19.14 -16.58 -1.02
N GLY A 181 18.17 -16.53 -1.92
CA GLY A 181 18.36 -16.86 -3.32
C GLY A 181 18.34 -18.37 -3.65
N LYS A 182 18.28 -19.25 -2.64
CA LYS A 182 18.28 -20.72 -2.82
C LYS A 182 17.04 -21.37 -2.25
N LYS A 183 16.55 -20.86 -1.14
CA LYS A 183 15.41 -21.36 -0.37
C LYS A 183 14.60 -20.19 0.17
N THR A 184 13.36 -20.47 0.57
CA THR A 184 12.48 -19.54 1.29
C THR A 184 12.04 -20.18 2.61
N LEU A 185 11.97 -19.40 3.69
CA LEU A 185 11.49 -19.90 4.97
C LEU A 185 9.98 -19.76 5.06
N SER A 186 9.30 -20.83 5.46
CA SER A 186 7.86 -20.76 5.74
C SER A 186 7.59 -20.03 7.05
N GLY A 187 6.53 -19.25 7.10
CA GLY A 187 6.13 -18.52 8.29
C GLY A 187 4.63 -18.32 8.37
N ALA A 188 4.14 -18.19 9.58
CA ALA A 188 2.78 -17.79 9.87
C ALA A 188 2.70 -17.08 11.23
N MET A 189 1.71 -16.23 11.41
CA MET A 189 1.37 -15.72 12.74
C MET A 189 1.01 -16.89 13.65
N GLY A 190 1.49 -16.87 14.90
CA GLY A 190 1.15 -17.88 15.90
C GLY A 190 -0.32 -17.82 16.27
N GLY A 191 -0.81 -16.61 16.40
CA GLY A 191 -2.20 -16.28 16.67
C GLY A 191 -2.41 -14.77 16.62
N THR A 192 -3.46 -14.27 17.27
CA THR A 192 -3.77 -12.83 17.22
C THR A 192 -2.67 -11.96 17.86
N ALA A 193 -1.99 -12.46 18.90
CA ALA A 193 -0.97 -11.68 19.60
C ALA A 193 0.15 -12.53 20.19
N TRP A 194 -0.09 -13.24 21.32
CA TRP A 194 0.94 -13.86 22.16
C TRP A 194 0.69 -15.36 22.39
N GLU A 195 0.42 -16.07 21.29
CA GLU A 195 0.05 -17.49 21.29
C GLU A 195 0.44 -18.19 19.98
N THR A 196 0.24 -19.52 19.89
CA THR A 196 0.66 -20.35 18.74
C THR A 196 -0.48 -21.17 18.11
N SER A 197 -1.74 -20.94 18.49
CA SER A 197 -2.87 -21.78 18.08
C SER A 197 -3.06 -21.86 16.55
N TYR A 198 -2.73 -20.80 15.81
CA TYR A 198 -2.85 -20.79 14.36
C TYR A 198 -1.76 -21.64 13.70
N THR A 199 -0.50 -21.48 14.12
CA THR A 199 0.60 -22.33 13.63
C THR A 199 0.45 -23.78 14.06
N ASP A 200 -0.07 -24.02 15.26
CA ASP A 200 -0.38 -25.39 15.77
C ASP A 200 -1.46 -26.04 14.90
N MET A 201 -2.50 -25.30 14.49
CA MET A 201 -3.51 -25.78 13.57
C MET A 201 -2.89 -26.15 12.21
N ILE A 202 -2.05 -25.28 11.62
CA ILE A 202 -1.36 -25.58 10.35
C ILE A 202 -0.57 -26.88 10.50
N SER A 203 0.20 -27.03 11.57
CA SER A 203 1.00 -28.23 11.82
C SER A 203 0.14 -29.49 11.97
N ASN A 204 -0.96 -29.41 12.70
CA ASN A 204 -1.88 -30.52 12.89
C ASN A 204 -2.54 -30.97 11.57
N LEU A 205 -2.84 -30.03 10.67
CA LEU A 205 -3.48 -30.30 9.38
C LEU A 205 -2.50 -30.83 8.31
N THR A 206 -1.23 -30.41 8.39
CA THR A 206 -0.23 -30.67 7.32
C THR A 206 0.84 -31.69 7.71
N GLY A 207 1.06 -31.89 9.02
CA GLY A 207 2.18 -32.67 9.54
C GLY A 207 3.52 -31.93 9.57
N LYS A 208 3.56 -30.64 9.16
CA LYS A 208 4.76 -29.79 9.17
C LYS A 208 4.47 -28.48 9.88
N TYR A 209 5.48 -27.99 10.62
CA TYR A 209 5.38 -26.72 11.33
C TYR A 209 6.15 -25.64 10.58
N PRO A 210 5.57 -24.44 10.37
CA PRO A 210 6.29 -23.31 9.74
C PRO A 210 7.60 -23.00 10.45
N ALA A 211 8.60 -22.53 9.72
CA ALA A 211 9.90 -22.15 10.27
C ALA A 211 9.80 -20.94 11.21
N ILE A 212 9.02 -19.94 10.80
CA ILE A 212 8.87 -18.67 11.53
C ILE A 212 7.49 -18.64 12.21
N VAL A 213 7.45 -18.25 13.48
CA VAL A 213 6.21 -17.96 14.22
C VAL A 213 6.15 -16.47 14.52
N GLY A 214 5.06 -15.84 14.10
CA GLY A 214 4.78 -14.44 14.34
C GLY A 214 4.02 -14.19 15.63
N PHE A 215 4.43 -13.17 16.37
CA PHE A 215 3.76 -12.61 17.54
C PHE A 215 3.52 -11.12 17.32
N ASP A 216 2.66 -10.49 18.14
CA ASP A 216 2.38 -9.05 18.02
C ASP A 216 2.15 -8.41 19.39
N TYR A 217 2.63 -7.19 19.58
CA TYR A 217 2.40 -6.38 20.77
C TYR A 217 1.09 -5.56 20.70
N LEU A 218 0.13 -5.96 19.88
CA LEU A 218 -1.15 -5.26 19.65
C LEU A 218 -1.86 -4.83 20.94
N PHE A 219 -1.79 -5.66 21.99
CA PHE A 219 -2.50 -5.43 23.26
C PHE A 219 -1.58 -4.89 24.37
N ASN A 220 -0.45 -4.26 24.05
CA ASN A 220 0.52 -3.78 25.04
C ASN A 220 -0.05 -2.77 26.06
N ASN A 221 -1.12 -2.08 25.71
CA ASN A 221 -1.80 -1.11 26.59
C ASN A 221 -2.83 -1.74 27.53
N TRP A 222 -3.22 -2.99 27.29
CA TRP A 222 -4.19 -3.70 28.13
C TRP A 222 -3.49 -4.40 29.30
N PRO A 223 -4.01 -4.27 30.53
CA PRO A 223 -3.44 -5.01 31.63
C PRO A 223 -3.63 -6.52 31.43
N PRO A 224 -2.69 -7.36 31.87
CA PRO A 224 -2.84 -8.80 31.82
C PRO A 224 -4.18 -9.26 32.44
N LYS A 225 -4.82 -10.25 31.82
CA LYS A 225 -6.11 -10.79 32.27
C LYS A 225 -7.30 -9.82 32.17
N HIS A 226 -7.21 -8.77 31.41
CA HIS A 226 -8.31 -7.84 31.14
C HIS A 226 -9.55 -8.56 30.59
N TRP A 227 -9.34 -9.60 29.77
CA TRP A 227 -10.34 -10.60 29.34
C TRP A 227 -9.68 -11.99 29.36
N PRO A 228 -10.48 -13.09 29.31
CA PRO A 228 -9.91 -14.43 29.15
C PRO A 228 -9.07 -14.53 27.86
N GLY A 229 -7.78 -14.81 28.00
CA GLY A 229 -6.82 -14.86 26.87
C GLY A 229 -6.15 -13.53 26.54
N CYS A 230 -6.37 -12.45 27.31
CA CYS A 230 -5.59 -11.22 27.16
C CYS A 230 -4.10 -11.51 27.43
N PRO A 231 -3.18 -11.11 26.53
CA PRO A 231 -1.77 -11.38 26.69
C PRO A 231 -1.17 -10.78 27.96
N ASP A 232 -0.23 -11.50 28.55
CA ASP A 232 0.75 -10.97 29.49
C ASP A 232 2.10 -11.00 28.82
N TYR A 233 2.55 -9.89 28.28
CA TYR A 233 3.83 -9.81 27.57
C TYR A 233 5.06 -9.90 28.49
N SER A 234 4.86 -9.83 29.82
CA SER A 234 5.91 -10.13 30.80
C SER A 234 6.15 -11.63 30.97
N ASP A 235 5.17 -12.46 30.58
CA ASP A 235 5.33 -13.91 30.47
C ASP A 235 5.81 -14.28 29.06
N ILE A 236 7.12 -14.49 28.92
CA ILE A 236 7.72 -14.90 27.64
C ILE A 236 7.56 -16.39 27.30
N THR A 237 6.86 -17.16 28.13
CA THR A 237 6.69 -18.61 27.95
C THR A 237 6.22 -19.02 26.55
N PRO A 238 5.24 -18.36 25.91
CA PRO A 238 4.82 -18.74 24.56
C PRO A 238 5.94 -18.60 23.52
N VAL A 239 6.67 -17.49 23.56
CA VAL A 239 7.79 -17.20 22.64
C VAL A 239 8.97 -18.14 22.92
N LYS A 240 9.29 -18.34 24.20
CA LYS A 240 10.38 -19.23 24.63
C LYS A 240 10.12 -20.68 24.19
N LYS A 241 8.92 -21.20 24.35
CA LYS A 241 8.54 -22.53 23.87
C LYS A 241 8.68 -22.67 22.36
N ALA A 242 8.27 -21.66 21.59
CA ALA A 242 8.44 -21.67 20.15
C ALA A 242 9.92 -21.68 19.76
N TRP A 243 10.75 -20.84 20.40
CA TRP A 243 12.20 -20.82 20.19
C TRP A 243 12.88 -22.14 20.56
N GLU A 244 12.57 -22.71 21.72
CA GLU A 244 13.09 -24.00 22.16
C GLU A 244 12.67 -25.18 21.27
N ALA A 245 11.55 -25.01 20.54
CA ALA A 245 11.10 -25.94 19.51
C ALA A 245 11.74 -25.67 18.12
N HIS A 246 12.78 -24.83 18.05
CA HIS A 246 13.50 -24.42 16.85
C HIS A 246 12.70 -23.52 15.87
N ASN A 247 11.69 -22.79 16.33
CA ASN A 247 11.09 -21.75 15.50
C ASN A 247 11.92 -20.46 15.56
N ILE A 248 12.01 -19.76 14.44
CA ILE A 248 12.46 -18.39 14.37
C ILE A 248 11.30 -17.49 14.84
N ILE A 249 11.61 -16.47 15.63
CA ILE A 249 10.62 -15.58 16.24
C ILE A 249 10.54 -14.28 15.45
N GLN A 250 9.35 -13.95 14.93
CA GLN A 250 9.05 -12.61 14.42
C GLN A 250 8.07 -11.91 15.37
N ILE A 251 8.30 -10.63 15.65
CA ILE A 251 7.38 -9.84 16.47
C ILE A 251 7.03 -8.56 15.74
N GLY A 252 5.72 -8.38 15.49
CA GLY A 252 5.12 -7.14 15.01
C GLY A 252 4.67 -6.24 16.16
N TRP A 253 4.29 -5.02 15.83
CA TRP A 253 3.68 -4.11 16.78
C TRP A 253 2.61 -3.24 16.12
N HIS A 254 1.36 -3.66 16.27
CA HIS A 254 0.21 -2.81 15.95
C HIS A 254 0.06 -1.75 17.04
N TRP A 255 0.83 -0.68 16.91
CA TRP A 255 1.02 0.32 17.96
C TRP A 255 -0.21 1.19 18.18
N CYS A 256 -1.02 0.81 19.18
CA CYS A 256 -2.20 1.56 19.60
C CYS A 256 -1.83 2.74 20.49
N VAL A 257 -2.37 3.92 20.18
CA VAL A 257 -2.13 5.16 20.91
C VAL A 257 -3.45 5.82 21.32
N PRO A 258 -3.48 6.64 22.40
CA PRO A 258 -4.69 7.34 22.82
C PRO A 258 -5.09 8.45 21.84
N PRO A 259 -6.40 8.71 21.67
CA PRO A 259 -6.89 9.76 20.76
C PRO A 259 -6.74 11.18 21.31
N ALA A 260 -6.54 11.35 22.62
CA ALA A 260 -6.42 12.65 23.28
C ALA A 260 -5.63 12.55 24.59
N GLU A 261 -5.08 13.67 25.05
CA GLU A 261 -4.44 13.79 26.36
C GLU A 261 -5.40 13.37 27.48
N GLY A 262 -4.88 12.62 28.46
CA GLY A 262 -5.66 12.17 29.61
C GLY A 262 -6.70 11.09 29.31
N THR A 263 -6.69 10.47 28.11
CA THR A 263 -7.54 9.31 27.81
C THR A 263 -7.17 8.16 28.73
N THR A 264 -8.09 7.74 29.60
CA THR A 264 -7.91 6.64 30.54
C THR A 264 -8.58 5.34 30.08
N ASP A 265 -9.54 5.44 29.17
CA ASP A 265 -10.25 4.28 28.58
C ASP A 265 -9.38 3.67 27.46
N ILE A 266 -8.72 2.57 27.79
CA ILE A 266 -7.81 1.86 26.87
C ILE A 266 -8.53 1.28 25.62
N ASN A 267 -9.87 1.08 25.68
CA ASN A 267 -10.63 0.62 24.51
C ASN A 267 -10.75 1.69 23.41
N LYS A 268 -10.33 2.93 23.71
CA LYS A 268 -10.23 4.02 22.74
C LYS A 268 -8.86 4.13 22.08
N TYR A 269 -7.87 3.38 22.58
CA TYR A 269 -6.56 3.35 21.96
C TYR A 269 -6.65 2.64 20.61
N SER A 270 -5.99 3.20 19.61
CA SER A 270 -6.07 2.65 18.25
C SER A 270 -4.78 2.91 17.47
N TYR A 271 -4.42 1.96 16.61
CA TYR A 271 -3.30 2.11 15.68
C TYR A 271 -3.63 3.04 14.50
N ASN A 272 -4.90 3.38 14.27
CA ASN A 272 -5.31 4.32 13.22
C ASN A 272 -5.83 5.67 13.77
N THR A 273 -5.37 6.06 14.96
CA THR A 273 -5.70 7.33 15.60
C THR A 273 -5.10 8.51 14.83
N LYS A 274 -5.95 9.37 14.25
CA LYS A 274 -5.51 10.52 13.43
C LYS A 274 -4.99 11.72 14.22
N THR A 275 -5.29 11.78 15.51
CA THR A 275 -5.01 12.95 16.38
C THR A 275 -3.66 12.87 17.09
N PHE A 276 -2.99 11.72 17.06
CA PHE A 276 -1.72 11.53 17.76
C PHE A 276 -0.56 12.21 17.01
N GLY A 277 -0.30 11.82 15.78
CA GLY A 277 0.69 12.39 14.87
C GLY A 277 2.15 12.14 15.26
N VAL A 278 2.97 11.76 14.30
CA VAL A 278 4.41 11.50 14.51
C VAL A 278 5.16 12.79 14.86
N LYS A 279 4.84 13.89 14.17
CA LYS A 279 5.49 15.17 14.43
C LYS A 279 5.32 15.62 15.88
N ASN A 280 4.12 15.45 16.42
CA ASN A 280 3.85 15.75 17.83
C ASN A 280 4.57 14.74 18.75
N ALA A 281 4.55 13.46 18.41
CA ALA A 281 5.23 12.41 19.18
C ALA A 281 6.74 12.65 19.28
N LEU A 282 7.37 13.21 18.26
CA LEU A 282 8.79 13.56 18.25
C LEU A 282 9.10 14.95 18.83
N THR A 283 8.08 15.76 19.16
CA THR A 283 8.27 17.11 19.72
C THR A 283 8.30 17.05 21.24
N GLU A 284 9.43 17.41 21.85
CA GLU A 284 9.60 17.45 23.29
C GLU A 284 8.56 18.35 23.98
N GLY A 285 8.06 17.90 25.13
CA GLY A 285 7.08 18.62 25.95
C GLY A 285 5.62 18.43 25.53
N THR A 286 5.34 17.73 24.42
CA THR A 286 3.98 17.37 24.08
C THR A 286 3.52 16.12 24.85
N TRP A 287 2.22 15.97 25.05
CA TRP A 287 1.68 14.77 25.69
C TRP A 287 1.90 13.51 24.80
N GLN A 288 1.90 13.67 23.47
CA GLN A 288 2.20 12.60 22.53
C GLN A 288 3.64 12.11 22.69
N ASN A 289 4.60 13.02 22.91
CA ASN A 289 6.00 12.65 23.17
C ASN A 289 6.13 11.86 24.47
N ALA A 290 5.46 12.31 25.53
CA ALA A 290 5.46 11.59 26.81
C ALA A 290 4.84 10.19 26.68
N GLU A 291 3.71 10.04 25.98
CA GLU A 291 3.06 8.75 25.76
C GLU A 291 3.89 7.84 24.86
N MET A 292 4.48 8.38 23.78
CA MET A 292 5.39 7.63 22.90
C MET A 292 6.56 7.05 23.70
N LYS A 293 7.27 7.88 24.47
CA LYS A 293 8.41 7.44 25.29
C LYS A 293 8.01 6.38 26.31
N LYS A 294 6.86 6.54 26.97
CA LYS A 294 6.30 5.56 27.90
C LYS A 294 6.07 4.19 27.23
N GLN A 295 5.45 4.17 26.05
CA GLN A 295 5.16 2.92 25.36
C GLN A 295 6.43 2.30 24.76
N LEU A 296 7.37 3.07 24.24
CA LEU A 296 8.68 2.59 23.81
C LEU A 296 9.44 1.92 24.96
N ALA A 297 9.45 2.55 26.14
CA ALA A 297 10.06 1.98 27.34
C ALA A 297 9.40 0.66 27.77
N GLN A 298 8.07 0.57 27.65
CA GLN A 298 7.33 -0.64 27.96
C GLN A 298 7.72 -1.80 27.00
N ILE A 299 7.71 -1.54 25.70
CA ILE A 299 8.09 -2.55 24.69
C ILE A 299 9.57 -2.94 24.83
N ALA A 300 10.45 -1.97 25.07
CA ALA A 300 11.86 -2.26 25.35
C ALA A 300 12.03 -3.17 26.58
N GLY A 301 11.19 -2.99 27.60
CA GLY A 301 11.14 -3.90 28.77
C GLY A 301 10.78 -5.33 28.39
N TYR A 302 9.77 -5.53 27.55
CA TYR A 302 9.38 -6.87 27.08
C TYR A 302 10.44 -7.50 26.18
N LEU A 303 11.03 -6.74 25.27
CA LEU A 303 12.12 -7.21 24.40
C LEU A 303 13.39 -7.52 25.20
N THR A 304 13.62 -6.82 26.31
CA THR A 304 14.73 -7.13 27.25
C THR A 304 14.61 -8.53 27.84
N LEU A 305 13.40 -8.97 28.19
CA LEU A 305 13.18 -10.32 28.70
C LEU A 305 13.57 -11.38 27.66
N LEU A 306 13.28 -11.13 26.37
CA LEU A 306 13.69 -12.02 25.28
C LEU A 306 15.20 -11.99 25.05
N ARG A 307 15.82 -10.79 25.10
CA ARG A 307 17.29 -10.67 25.04
C ARG A 307 17.97 -11.46 26.14
N ASP A 308 17.52 -11.30 27.38
CA ASP A 308 18.09 -11.96 28.54
C ASP A 308 17.87 -13.47 28.52
N ALA A 309 16.86 -13.95 27.80
CA ALA A 309 16.64 -15.37 27.49
C ALA A 309 17.45 -15.86 26.27
N GLY A 310 18.25 -15.02 25.63
CA GLY A 310 19.06 -15.38 24.45
C GLY A 310 18.25 -15.59 23.18
N ILE A 311 17.03 -15.05 23.09
CA ILE A 311 16.11 -15.23 21.94
C ILE A 311 16.30 -14.10 20.93
N PRO A 312 16.81 -14.36 19.72
CA PRO A 312 16.84 -13.39 18.64
C PRO A 312 15.43 -13.16 18.07
N VAL A 313 15.15 -11.94 17.64
CA VAL A 313 13.82 -11.53 17.17
C VAL A 313 13.92 -10.80 15.83
N LEU A 314 13.19 -11.27 14.85
CA LEU A 314 12.85 -10.49 13.66
C LEU A 314 11.81 -9.44 14.09
N PHE A 315 12.26 -8.21 14.35
CA PHE A 315 11.39 -7.15 14.87
C PHE A 315 10.84 -6.28 13.74
N ARG A 316 9.51 -6.28 13.61
CA ARG A 316 8.79 -5.62 12.52
C ARG A 316 7.82 -4.54 13.06
N PRO A 317 8.34 -3.40 13.52
CA PRO A 317 7.50 -2.26 13.93
C PRO A 317 7.13 -1.39 12.73
N LEU A 318 6.17 -0.47 12.92
CA LEU A 318 5.80 0.60 12.00
C LEU A 318 5.53 0.12 10.55
N HIS A 319 4.99 -1.08 10.42
CA HIS A 319 4.68 -1.68 9.13
C HIS A 319 3.58 -0.90 8.41
N GLU A 320 3.49 -1.06 7.10
CA GLU A 320 2.46 -0.47 6.23
C GLU A 320 2.27 1.06 6.41
N ALA A 321 3.36 1.78 6.71
CA ALA A 321 3.29 3.20 7.04
C ALA A 321 2.76 4.06 5.89
N ALA A 322 3.08 3.72 4.64
CA ALA A 322 2.58 4.38 3.44
C ALA A 322 1.16 3.93 3.06
N GLY A 323 0.66 2.83 3.65
CA GLY A 323 -0.61 2.22 3.28
C GLY A 323 -0.54 1.49 1.95
N ASP A 324 -1.64 1.48 1.21
CA ASP A 324 -1.70 0.96 -0.14
C ASP A 324 -1.83 2.07 -1.19
N TYR A 325 -1.78 1.65 -2.45
CA TYR A 325 -2.03 2.53 -3.56
C TYR A 325 -3.51 2.95 -3.64
N GLY A 326 -3.74 4.27 -3.62
CA GLY A 326 -5.06 4.88 -3.77
C GLY A 326 -5.79 5.19 -2.45
N TRP A 327 -5.42 4.57 -1.35
CA TRP A 327 -5.99 4.82 -0.03
C TRP A 327 -5.07 5.67 0.86
N GLY A 328 -3.73 5.60 0.64
CA GLY A 328 -2.72 6.25 1.45
C GLY A 328 -2.56 5.58 2.83
N ALA A 329 -1.87 6.25 3.73
CA ALA A 329 -1.61 5.74 5.07
C ALA A 329 -2.90 5.52 5.87
N TRP A 330 -2.96 4.42 6.65
CA TRP A 330 -4.06 4.11 7.56
C TRP A 330 -3.62 3.99 9.02
N PHE A 331 -2.32 3.90 9.28
CA PHE A 331 -1.75 3.88 10.62
C PHE A 331 -1.24 5.26 11.05
N TRP A 332 -1.30 5.57 12.35
CA TRP A 332 -0.91 6.88 12.86
C TRP A 332 0.54 7.25 12.56
N TRP A 333 1.43 6.27 12.46
CA TRP A 333 2.84 6.49 12.12
C TRP A 333 3.09 6.83 10.64
N GLY A 334 2.08 6.70 9.78
CA GLY A 334 2.15 7.07 8.36
C GLY A 334 1.49 8.40 8.01
N TYR A 335 0.58 8.92 8.85
CA TYR A 335 -0.23 10.10 8.47
C TYR A 335 0.57 11.38 8.25
N ASP A 336 1.70 11.57 8.93
CA ASP A 336 2.54 12.76 8.78
C ASP A 336 3.55 12.64 7.62
N GLY A 337 3.50 11.56 6.84
CA GLY A 337 4.30 11.31 5.65
C GLY A 337 5.65 10.65 5.92
N ALA A 338 6.37 10.37 4.83
CA ALA A 338 7.56 9.56 4.81
C ALA A 338 8.67 10.07 5.74
N GLU A 339 8.98 11.37 5.71
CA GLU A 339 10.06 11.92 6.51
C GLU A 339 9.81 11.81 8.02
N ALA A 340 8.58 12.07 8.45
CA ALA A 340 8.21 11.91 9.86
C ALA A 340 8.31 10.44 10.30
N CYS A 341 7.83 9.50 9.47
CA CYS A 341 7.91 8.07 9.75
C CYS A 341 9.36 7.59 9.85
N LYS A 342 10.25 8.03 8.93
CA LYS A 342 11.69 7.72 9.00
C LYS A 342 12.34 8.23 10.29
N GLN A 343 11.97 9.43 10.72
CA GLN A 343 12.49 10.00 11.98
C GLN A 343 12.02 9.17 13.20
N LEU A 344 10.76 8.74 13.22
CA LEU A 344 10.24 7.86 14.27
C LEU A 344 10.94 6.50 14.27
N TRP A 345 11.16 5.90 13.09
CA TRP A 345 11.89 4.65 12.95
C TRP A 345 13.31 4.76 13.52
N ARG A 346 14.06 5.79 13.09
CA ARG A 346 15.43 6.04 13.56
C ARG A 346 15.48 6.29 15.06
N TYR A 347 14.56 7.09 15.58
CA TYR A 347 14.43 7.34 17.02
C TYR A 347 14.23 6.05 17.82
N MET A 348 13.31 5.19 17.38
CA MET A 348 13.05 3.89 17.99
C MET A 348 14.28 2.98 17.91
N HIS A 349 14.89 2.87 16.73
CA HIS A 349 16.09 2.07 16.51
C HIS A 349 17.22 2.50 17.44
N ASP A 350 17.53 3.78 17.51
CA ASP A 350 18.61 4.32 18.33
C ASP A 350 18.33 4.12 19.82
N MET A 351 17.12 4.36 20.25
CA MET A 351 16.69 4.15 21.64
C MET A 351 16.83 2.66 22.02
N PHE A 352 16.33 1.75 21.21
CA PHE A 352 16.38 0.31 21.51
C PHE A 352 17.82 -0.23 21.45
N THR A 353 18.58 0.19 20.45
CA THR A 353 19.98 -0.28 20.27
C THR A 353 20.93 0.36 21.29
N ASN A 354 20.86 1.70 21.46
CA ASN A 354 21.89 2.44 22.18
C ASN A 354 21.56 2.64 23.67
N GLU A 355 20.28 2.84 24.03
CA GLU A 355 19.88 3.08 25.43
C GLU A 355 19.52 1.76 26.12
N TYR A 356 18.62 0.95 25.51
CA TYR A 356 18.17 -0.33 26.09
C TYR A 356 19.07 -1.51 25.79
N LYS A 357 20.07 -1.34 24.91
CA LYS A 357 21.02 -2.39 24.53
C LYS A 357 20.34 -3.67 24.04
N LEU A 358 19.29 -3.52 23.25
CA LEU A 358 18.59 -4.64 22.63
C LEU A 358 19.38 -5.15 21.43
N ASN A 359 20.35 -6.00 21.72
CA ASN A 359 21.28 -6.54 20.72
C ASN A 359 20.81 -7.87 20.09
N ASN A 360 19.59 -8.30 20.45
CA ASN A 360 18.95 -9.50 19.92
C ASN A 360 17.95 -9.20 18.78
N LEU A 361 17.81 -7.94 18.35
CA LEU A 361 16.87 -7.55 17.31
C LEU A 361 17.52 -7.59 15.92
N ILE A 362 16.76 -8.13 14.96
CA ILE A 362 16.98 -8.02 13.50
C ILE A 362 15.83 -7.18 12.98
N TRP A 363 16.13 -6.01 12.43
CA TRP A 363 15.13 -5.00 12.06
C TRP A 363 14.53 -5.29 10.70
N VAL A 364 13.21 -5.53 10.66
CA VAL A 364 12.44 -5.81 9.44
C VAL A 364 11.59 -4.60 9.08
N TRP A 365 11.96 -3.93 8.00
CA TRP A 365 11.23 -2.77 7.48
C TRP A 365 10.20 -3.18 6.44
N THR A 366 8.97 -2.73 6.60
CA THR A 366 7.87 -2.91 5.66
C THR A 366 7.06 -1.63 5.64
N VAL A 367 7.04 -0.92 4.53
CA VAL A 367 6.41 0.40 4.48
C VAL A 367 5.08 0.42 3.77
N GLN A 368 4.85 -0.54 2.88
CA GLN A 368 3.68 -0.54 2.00
C GLN A 368 3.12 -1.94 1.84
N THR A 369 1.82 -2.03 1.66
CA THR A 369 1.14 -3.24 1.22
C THR A 369 0.85 -3.16 -0.27
N SER A 370 0.82 -4.31 -0.93
CA SER A 370 0.28 -4.44 -2.28
C SER A 370 -1.06 -5.15 -2.23
N ASP A 371 -2.11 -4.43 -2.53
CA ASP A 371 -3.47 -4.97 -2.60
C ASP A 371 -3.84 -5.27 -4.05
N LYS A 372 -4.33 -6.48 -4.32
CA LYS A 372 -4.77 -6.94 -5.65
C LYS A 372 -3.67 -6.94 -6.75
N GLY A 373 -2.40 -7.00 -6.36
CA GLY A 373 -1.27 -6.99 -7.30
C GLY A 373 -1.05 -5.65 -7.99
N GLN A 374 -1.55 -4.56 -7.42
CA GLN A 374 -1.32 -3.23 -7.97
C GLN A 374 0.06 -2.70 -7.55
N LEU A 375 0.86 -2.33 -8.54
CA LEU A 375 2.23 -1.83 -8.34
C LEU A 375 2.28 -0.32 -8.03
N ALA A 376 1.18 0.37 -8.28
CA ALA A 376 1.14 1.81 -8.21
C ALA A 376 1.40 2.32 -6.78
N GLY A 377 2.35 3.23 -6.64
CA GLY A 377 2.83 3.77 -5.35
C GLY A 377 4.04 3.02 -4.77
N VAL A 378 4.38 1.84 -5.26
CA VAL A 378 5.61 1.11 -4.90
C VAL A 378 6.86 1.87 -5.38
N ASP A 379 6.72 2.72 -6.40
CA ASP A 379 7.73 3.66 -6.89
C ASP A 379 8.19 4.70 -5.85
N LYS A 380 7.50 4.79 -4.70
CA LYS A 380 7.86 5.69 -3.60
C LYS A 380 8.56 5.01 -2.42
N LEU A 381 8.90 3.74 -2.51
CA LEU A 381 9.55 3.01 -1.42
C LEU A 381 10.85 3.68 -0.96
N GLU A 382 11.68 4.19 -1.88
CA GLU A 382 12.91 4.91 -1.54
C GLU A 382 12.65 6.16 -0.68
N GLU A 383 11.54 6.86 -0.90
CA GLU A 383 11.15 8.04 -0.11
C GLU A 383 10.96 7.70 1.36
N TRP A 384 10.44 6.49 1.66
CA TRP A 384 10.13 6.03 3.00
C TRP A 384 11.29 5.27 3.66
N TYR A 385 12.30 4.87 2.90
CA TYR A 385 13.39 4.04 3.40
C TYR A 385 14.21 4.74 4.49
N PRO A 386 14.36 4.14 5.71
CA PRO A 386 15.02 4.80 6.84
C PRO A 386 16.53 4.92 6.70
N GLY A 387 17.15 4.14 5.81
CA GLY A 387 18.60 4.08 5.58
C GLY A 387 19.18 2.70 5.88
N ASP A 388 20.30 2.40 5.22
CA ASP A 388 20.96 1.10 5.29
C ASP A 388 21.38 0.73 6.72
N GLU A 389 21.68 1.71 7.55
CA GLU A 389 22.12 1.57 8.94
C GLU A 389 20.98 1.34 9.95
N TYR A 390 19.72 1.42 9.51
CA TYR A 390 18.54 1.35 10.39
C TYR A 390 17.64 0.15 10.14
N CYS A 391 17.93 -0.69 9.15
CA CYS A 391 17.20 -1.93 8.92
C CYS A 391 18.09 -3.03 8.36
N ASP A 392 17.77 -4.28 8.66
CA ASP A 392 18.51 -5.47 8.25
C ASP A 392 17.82 -6.19 7.10
N ILE A 393 16.49 -6.24 7.12
CA ILE A 393 15.63 -6.96 6.18
C ILE A 393 14.56 -6.00 5.68
N VAL A 394 14.18 -6.12 4.42
CA VAL A 394 13.07 -5.35 3.83
C VAL A 394 11.97 -6.30 3.36
N GLY A 395 10.72 -5.90 3.55
CA GLY A 395 9.58 -6.74 3.24
C GLY A 395 8.48 -6.04 2.47
N ALA A 396 7.61 -6.87 1.89
CA ALA A 396 6.34 -6.45 1.32
C ALA A 396 5.21 -7.21 2.01
N ASP A 397 4.08 -6.54 2.23
CA ASP A 397 2.84 -7.15 2.67
C ASP A 397 1.93 -7.35 1.45
N LEU A 398 1.54 -8.61 1.19
CA LEU A 398 0.94 -9.02 -0.08
C LEU A 398 -0.45 -9.62 0.13
N TYR A 399 -1.49 -8.86 -0.18
CA TYR A 399 -2.87 -9.33 -0.21
C TYR A 399 -3.36 -9.52 -1.66
N VAL A 400 -2.69 -10.39 -2.37
CA VAL A 400 -2.79 -10.60 -3.82
C VAL A 400 -3.46 -11.93 -4.16
N ALA A 401 -3.65 -12.20 -5.46
CA ALA A 401 -4.20 -13.45 -5.94
C ALA A 401 -3.30 -14.64 -5.58
N LYS A 402 -3.95 -15.80 -5.33
CA LYS A 402 -3.26 -17.07 -5.05
C LYS A 402 -2.41 -17.53 -6.25
N ASN A 403 -1.34 -18.26 -5.96
CA ASN A 403 -0.46 -18.87 -6.96
C ASN A 403 0.15 -17.84 -7.94
N THR A 404 0.59 -16.71 -7.39
CA THR A 404 1.37 -15.69 -8.11
C THR A 404 2.76 -15.58 -7.51
N THR A 405 3.74 -15.12 -8.26
CA THR A 405 5.13 -14.96 -7.82
C THR A 405 5.41 -13.57 -7.25
N GLN A 406 4.70 -12.57 -7.75
CA GLN A 406 4.91 -11.15 -7.46
C GLN A 406 6.35 -10.69 -7.72
N SER A 407 6.96 -11.20 -8.77
CA SER A 407 8.33 -10.91 -9.17
C SER A 407 8.59 -9.43 -9.42
N GLN A 408 7.63 -8.70 -9.98
CA GLN A 408 7.74 -7.25 -10.16
C GLN A 408 7.80 -6.50 -8.83
N ILE A 409 6.99 -6.90 -7.83
CA ILE A 409 7.04 -6.29 -6.50
C ILE A 409 8.36 -6.62 -5.80
N PHE A 410 8.83 -7.86 -5.93
CA PHE A 410 10.15 -8.25 -5.43
C PHE A 410 11.24 -7.33 -5.97
N GLN A 411 11.27 -7.14 -7.30
CA GLN A 411 12.27 -6.30 -7.95
C GLN A 411 12.21 -4.85 -7.47
N LEU A 412 11.01 -4.26 -7.38
CA LEU A 412 10.83 -2.90 -6.88
C LEU A 412 11.31 -2.73 -5.43
N VAL A 413 11.02 -3.70 -4.56
CA VAL A 413 11.51 -3.69 -3.17
C VAL A 413 13.03 -3.85 -3.14
N ASN A 414 13.59 -4.77 -3.93
CA ASN A 414 15.03 -4.95 -4.06
C ASN A 414 15.74 -3.67 -4.54
N ASP A 415 15.19 -3.01 -5.56
CA ASP A 415 15.74 -1.80 -6.13
C ASP A 415 15.67 -0.61 -5.16
N SER A 416 14.61 -0.52 -4.35
CA SER A 416 14.47 0.54 -3.34
C SER A 416 15.60 0.55 -2.31
N VAL A 417 16.26 -0.58 -2.11
CA VAL A 417 17.40 -0.77 -1.20
C VAL A 417 18.69 -1.12 -1.95
N LYS A 418 18.69 -0.95 -3.29
CA LYS A 418 19.87 -1.16 -4.17
C LYS A 418 20.48 -2.56 -4.01
N GLY A 419 19.65 -3.58 -3.83
CA GLY A 419 20.06 -4.97 -3.64
C GLY A 419 20.73 -5.29 -2.30
N LYS A 420 20.84 -4.33 -1.37
CA LYS A 420 21.64 -4.47 -0.15
C LYS A 420 20.98 -5.17 1.02
N LYS A 421 19.75 -5.63 0.86
CA LYS A 421 18.98 -6.27 1.93
C LYS A 421 18.38 -7.60 1.47
N ILE A 422 18.12 -8.48 2.43
CA ILE A 422 17.27 -9.64 2.19
C ILE A 422 15.85 -9.13 1.97
N VAL A 423 15.22 -9.53 0.86
CA VAL A 423 13.86 -9.16 0.51
C VAL A 423 12.91 -10.30 0.90
N VAL A 424 11.81 -9.98 1.59
CA VAL A 424 10.90 -10.97 2.15
C VAL A 424 9.44 -10.60 1.93
N ILE A 425 8.56 -11.60 2.04
CA ILE A 425 7.12 -11.37 2.21
C ILE A 425 6.84 -11.33 3.70
N SER A 426 6.79 -10.11 4.24
CA SER A 426 6.64 -9.89 5.68
C SER A 426 5.23 -10.14 6.19
N GLU A 427 4.22 -10.12 5.30
CA GLU A 427 2.84 -10.51 5.57
C GLU A 427 2.11 -10.87 4.28
N PHE A 428 1.25 -11.88 4.32
CA PHE A 428 0.40 -12.20 3.18
C PHE A 428 -0.92 -12.87 3.59
N GLY A 429 -1.90 -12.82 2.67
CA GLY A 429 -3.16 -13.51 2.81
C GLY A 429 -3.19 -14.87 2.09
N ASN A 430 -3.19 -14.88 0.75
CA ASN A 430 -3.21 -16.10 -0.05
C ASN A 430 -1.80 -16.66 -0.28
N LEU A 431 -1.65 -18.00 -0.16
CA LEU A 431 -0.40 -18.68 -0.50
C LEU A 431 -0.01 -18.43 -1.96
N LEU A 432 1.28 -18.21 -2.16
CA LEU A 432 1.90 -17.81 -3.42
C LEU A 432 2.56 -19.02 -4.12
N ASP A 433 3.02 -18.81 -5.34
CA ASP A 433 3.73 -19.81 -6.13
C ASP A 433 5.21 -19.85 -5.74
N ILE A 434 5.57 -20.81 -4.90
CA ILE A 434 6.94 -20.93 -4.35
C ILE A 434 7.94 -21.40 -5.41
N ASP A 435 7.57 -22.27 -6.33
CA ASP A 435 8.47 -22.67 -7.41
C ASP A 435 8.73 -21.47 -8.34
N GLY A 436 7.68 -20.72 -8.65
CA GLY A 436 7.77 -19.50 -9.42
C GLY A 436 8.66 -18.41 -8.80
N PHE A 437 8.85 -18.36 -7.47
CA PHE A 437 9.81 -17.44 -6.86
C PHE A 437 11.22 -17.60 -7.43
N PHE A 438 11.63 -18.81 -7.73
CA PHE A 438 12.96 -19.12 -8.24
C PHE A 438 13.00 -19.14 -9.77
N GLU A 439 11.90 -19.51 -10.42
CA GLU A 439 11.78 -19.50 -11.88
C GLU A 439 11.74 -18.08 -12.47
N GLU A 440 11.14 -17.13 -11.74
CA GLU A 440 11.01 -15.72 -12.13
C GLU A 440 12.05 -14.80 -11.48
N ASP A 441 13.10 -15.35 -10.90
CA ASP A 441 14.19 -14.62 -10.23
C ASP A 441 13.72 -13.66 -9.11
N ALA A 442 12.70 -14.06 -8.37
CA ALA A 442 12.16 -13.35 -7.21
C ALA A 442 12.25 -14.19 -5.92
N PRO A 443 13.45 -14.59 -5.47
CA PRO A 443 13.61 -15.52 -4.37
C PRO A 443 13.35 -14.85 -3.02
N TRP A 444 12.09 -14.67 -2.67
CA TRP A 444 11.68 -14.16 -1.38
C TRP A 444 12.31 -14.96 -0.23
N GLY A 445 13.04 -14.29 0.66
CA GLY A 445 13.82 -14.95 1.73
C GLY A 445 12.95 -15.69 2.75
N TYR A 446 11.76 -15.18 3.03
CA TYR A 446 10.70 -15.88 3.76
C TYR A 446 9.32 -15.35 3.38
N PHE A 447 8.27 -16.07 3.80
CA PHE A 447 6.89 -15.65 3.67
C PHE A 447 6.11 -15.85 4.99
N MET A 448 5.32 -14.83 5.41
CA MET A 448 4.59 -14.79 6.68
C MET A 448 3.09 -14.69 6.46
N ASN A 449 2.34 -15.78 6.68
CA ASN A 449 0.88 -15.76 6.55
C ASN A 449 0.21 -15.07 7.74
N TRP A 450 -0.73 -14.18 7.44
CA TRP A 450 -1.57 -13.57 8.47
C TRP A 450 -2.61 -14.57 9.00
N CYS A 451 -2.87 -14.54 10.29
CA CYS A 451 -3.84 -15.42 10.93
C CYS A 451 -5.27 -14.87 10.86
N ASN A 452 -6.25 -15.76 10.96
CA ASN A 452 -7.64 -15.38 11.17
C ASN A 452 -8.35 -16.37 12.12
N PHE A 453 -9.42 -15.88 12.75
CA PHE A 453 -10.20 -16.64 13.72
C PHE A 453 -11.70 -16.47 13.45
N GLU A 454 -12.44 -17.59 13.52
CA GLU A 454 -13.88 -17.58 13.44
C GLU A 454 -14.44 -18.28 14.70
N ASN A 455 -15.30 -17.59 15.46
CA ASN A 455 -15.83 -18.07 16.74
C ASN A 455 -14.76 -18.52 17.75
N GLY A 456 -13.61 -17.83 17.76
CA GLY A 456 -12.48 -18.12 18.64
C GLY A 456 -11.59 -19.29 18.19
N ASN A 457 -11.86 -19.90 17.04
CA ASN A 457 -11.03 -20.96 16.48
C ASN A 457 -10.22 -20.43 15.29
N PRO A 458 -8.95 -20.84 15.14
CA PRO A 458 -8.14 -20.47 13.98
C PRO A 458 -8.71 -21.09 12.69
N VAL A 459 -8.70 -20.30 11.60
CA VAL A 459 -9.21 -20.72 10.29
C VAL A 459 -8.26 -20.28 9.17
N LEU A 460 -8.19 -21.07 8.08
CA LEU A 460 -7.30 -20.85 6.96
C LEU A 460 -7.86 -19.87 5.91
N TYR A 461 -8.73 -18.96 6.30
CA TYR A 461 -9.35 -17.97 5.41
C TYR A 461 -9.72 -16.69 6.15
N ALA A 462 -9.92 -15.62 5.40
CA ALA A 462 -10.59 -14.40 5.89
C ALA A 462 -11.72 -14.01 4.94
N LYS A 463 -12.81 -13.47 5.47
CA LYS A 463 -14.00 -13.04 4.72
C LYS A 463 -14.34 -11.60 5.00
N ASN A 464 -14.85 -10.93 3.98
CA ASN A 464 -15.55 -9.66 4.11
C ASN A 464 -16.93 -9.84 4.77
N SER A 465 -17.57 -8.75 5.15
CA SER A 465 -18.91 -8.76 5.73
C SER A 465 -20.00 -9.29 4.78
N ASP A 466 -19.78 -9.24 3.47
CA ASP A 466 -20.65 -9.79 2.44
C ASP A 466 -20.44 -11.30 2.19
N GLY A 467 -19.51 -11.93 2.92
CA GLY A 467 -19.17 -13.35 2.81
C GLY A 467 -18.14 -13.69 1.72
N SER A 468 -17.72 -12.72 0.91
CA SER A 468 -16.63 -12.93 -0.04
C SER A 468 -15.29 -13.12 0.69
N TYR A 469 -14.39 -13.91 0.10
CA TYR A 469 -13.07 -14.14 0.67
C TYR A 469 -12.15 -12.95 0.43
N VAL A 470 -11.48 -12.49 1.49
CA VAL A 470 -10.29 -11.63 1.39
C VAL A 470 -9.11 -12.49 0.98
N TRP A 471 -8.96 -13.64 1.62
CA TRP A 471 -8.05 -14.71 1.27
C TRP A 471 -8.59 -16.06 1.75
N ASN A 472 -8.13 -17.16 1.11
CA ASN A 472 -8.58 -18.51 1.43
C ASN A 472 -7.53 -19.53 1.01
N ASN A 473 -6.90 -20.18 2.00
CA ASN A 473 -5.91 -21.23 1.77
C ASN A 473 -6.51 -22.57 2.17
N SER A 474 -6.43 -23.57 1.30
CA SER A 474 -6.83 -24.92 1.66
C SER A 474 -5.71 -25.65 2.42
N VAL A 475 -6.05 -26.77 3.01
CA VAL A 475 -5.04 -27.67 3.62
C VAL A 475 -4.05 -28.17 2.57
N GLU A 476 -4.52 -28.43 1.36
CA GLU A 476 -3.71 -28.85 0.21
C GLU A 476 -2.74 -27.77 -0.24
N ASP A 477 -3.14 -26.50 -0.25
CA ASP A 477 -2.25 -25.37 -0.53
C ASP A 477 -1.11 -25.33 0.50
N TRP A 478 -1.44 -25.45 1.78
CA TRP A 478 -0.44 -25.50 2.85
C TRP A 478 0.48 -26.71 2.77
N LYS A 479 -0.06 -27.90 2.44
CA LYS A 479 0.77 -29.10 2.22
C LYS A 479 1.71 -28.91 1.04
N ALA A 480 1.25 -28.30 -0.04
CA ALA A 480 2.10 -27.98 -1.20
C ALA A 480 3.20 -27.00 -0.79
N ALA A 481 2.85 -25.88 -0.16
CA ALA A 481 3.83 -24.86 0.26
C ALA A 481 4.89 -25.42 1.23
N LEU A 482 4.47 -26.11 2.31
CA LEU A 482 5.39 -26.68 3.28
C LEU A 482 6.10 -27.96 2.76
N GLY A 483 5.56 -28.60 1.72
CA GLY A 483 6.16 -29.75 1.04
C GLY A 483 7.15 -29.39 -0.05
N ASN A 484 7.16 -28.13 -0.49
CA ASN A 484 7.98 -27.68 -1.60
C ASN A 484 9.48 -27.86 -1.31
N SER A 485 10.25 -28.27 -2.31
CA SER A 485 11.68 -28.52 -2.17
C SER A 485 12.48 -27.25 -1.86
N HIS A 486 11.99 -26.09 -2.19
CA HIS A 486 12.59 -24.79 -1.87
C HIS A 486 12.20 -24.25 -0.49
N THR A 487 11.25 -24.88 0.21
CA THR A 487 10.77 -24.40 1.51
C THR A 487 11.55 -24.98 2.66
N ILE A 488 12.01 -24.09 3.55
CA ILE A 488 12.57 -24.44 4.87
C ILE A 488 11.43 -24.36 5.90
N ASN A 489 11.24 -25.46 6.65
CA ASN A 489 10.32 -25.56 7.77
C ASN A 489 11.05 -25.64 9.09
N ARG A 490 10.34 -25.66 10.22
CA ARG A 490 10.94 -25.70 11.55
C ARG A 490 12.01 -26.79 11.74
N ASN A 491 11.74 -28.00 11.26
CA ASN A 491 12.65 -29.14 11.43
C ASN A 491 13.91 -29.08 10.56
N ASP A 492 13.95 -28.14 9.61
CA ASP A 492 15.09 -27.93 8.71
C ASP A 492 16.05 -26.84 9.26
N ILE A 493 15.71 -26.23 10.40
CA ILE A 493 16.50 -25.15 11.01
C ILE A 493 17.63 -25.74 11.85
N SER A 494 18.84 -25.22 11.62
CA SER A 494 20.07 -25.54 12.38
C SER A 494 20.74 -24.24 12.83
N LEU A 495 20.32 -23.69 13.98
CA LEU A 495 20.86 -22.46 14.58
C LEU A 495 21.69 -22.74 15.81
#